data_f0c184c28582ed3a59b6f8a48c9995b8
#
_entry.id   f0c184c28582ed3a59b6f8a48c9995b8
#
_cell.length_a   1.000
_cell.length_b   1.000
_cell.length_c   1.000
_cell.angle_alpha   90.00
_cell.angle_beta   90.00
_cell.angle_gamma   90.00
#
_symmetry.space_group_name_H-M   'P 1'
#
loop_
_entity.id
_entity.type
_entity.pdbx_description
1 polymer ?
#
loop_
_entity_poly.entity_id
_entity_poly.type
_entity_poly.pdbx_seq_one_letter_code
_entity_poly.pdbx_strand_id
1 'polypeptide(L)'
;MLYNTGDVSRIDVEKPILDLRDVKPYITNLEDYDLPLRTAYPIFGWRALFRKNKFVGVIHYEGEYPVMPTDTIIERRPAAEDVLATYRAVEKASKGINNSVILFDLQSENITQYEADFYEKVLHR
;
A
#
# COMPACT_ATOMS: atom_id res chain seq x y z
N MET A 1 -8.68 7.14 -0.15
CA MET A 1 -7.31 6.66 0.08
C MET A 1 -7.32 5.14 0.13
N LEU A 2 -6.52 4.50 -0.70
CA LEU A 2 -6.48 3.04 -0.82
C LEU A 2 -5.19 2.51 -0.21
N TYR A 3 -5.23 2.15 1.05
CA TYR A 3 -4.09 1.59 1.74
C TYR A 3 -4.54 0.71 2.90
N ASN A 4 -3.64 -0.16 3.33
CA ASN A 4 -3.86 -1.03 4.47
C ASN A 4 -5.14 -1.84 4.31
N THR A 5 -5.32 -2.40 3.11
CA THR A 5 -6.54 -3.12 2.74
C THR A 5 -6.64 -4.49 3.42
N GLY A 6 -5.52 -5.02 3.89
CA GLY A 6 -5.45 -6.28 4.63
C GLY A 6 -5.07 -6.07 6.09
N ASP A 7 -4.78 -7.16 6.78
CA ASP A 7 -4.43 -7.16 8.20
C ASP A 7 -2.92 -7.41 8.37
N VAL A 8 -2.18 -6.36 8.73
CA VAL A 8 -0.73 -6.43 8.93
C VAL A 8 -0.35 -7.30 10.14
N SER A 9 -1.28 -7.52 11.07
CA SER A 9 -1.05 -8.36 12.24
C SER A 9 -1.08 -9.87 11.93
N ARG A 10 -1.48 -10.25 10.72
CA ARG A 10 -1.54 -11.64 10.29
C ARG A 10 -0.34 -11.99 9.46
N ILE A 11 0.43 -12.99 9.92
CA ILE A 11 1.64 -13.43 9.23
C ILE A 11 1.34 -14.11 7.88
N ASP A 12 0.15 -14.70 7.75
CA ASP A 12 -0.28 -15.43 6.56
C ASP A 12 -0.83 -14.54 5.44
N VAL A 13 -1.02 -13.25 5.70
CA VAL A 13 -1.47 -12.30 4.67
C VAL A 13 -0.27 -11.80 3.88
N GLU A 14 -0.26 -12.04 2.58
CA GLU A 14 0.87 -11.69 1.71
C GLU A 14 0.95 -10.20 1.40
N LYS A 15 -0.20 -9.53 1.22
CA LYS A 15 -0.28 -8.13 0.77
C LYS A 15 -1.17 -7.30 1.70
N PRO A 16 -0.74 -7.09 2.97
CA PRO A 16 -1.62 -6.43 3.95
C PRO A 16 -1.80 -4.92 3.70
N ILE A 17 -0.87 -4.28 3.00
CA ILE A 17 -0.97 -2.83 2.76
C ILE A 17 -1.84 -2.53 1.54
N LEU A 18 -1.65 -3.27 0.45
CA LEU A 18 -2.43 -3.06 -0.76
C LEU A 18 -2.59 -4.36 -1.52
N ASP A 19 -3.83 -4.82 -1.67
CA ASP A 19 -4.19 -5.97 -2.49
C ASP A 19 -5.39 -5.58 -3.35
N LEU A 20 -5.26 -5.72 -4.67
CA LEU A 20 -6.32 -5.35 -5.60
C LEU A 20 -7.63 -6.09 -5.31
N ARG A 21 -7.56 -7.33 -4.82
CA ARG A 21 -8.76 -8.11 -4.47
C ARG A 21 -9.56 -7.45 -3.36
N ASP A 22 -8.87 -6.80 -2.42
CA ASP A 22 -9.51 -6.11 -1.30
C ASP A 22 -10.05 -4.74 -1.73
N VAL A 23 -9.47 -4.15 -2.77
CA VAL A 23 -9.85 -2.83 -3.28
C VAL A 23 -11.10 -2.88 -4.15
N LYS A 24 -11.26 -3.95 -4.94
CA LYS A 24 -12.35 -4.06 -5.92
C LYS A 24 -13.75 -3.71 -5.40
N PRO A 25 -14.18 -4.16 -4.21
CA PRO A 25 -15.50 -3.78 -3.70
C PRO A 25 -15.70 -2.28 -3.51
N TYR A 26 -14.62 -1.54 -3.25
CA TYR A 26 -14.69 -0.10 -2.98
C TYR A 26 -14.75 0.75 -4.25
N ILE A 27 -14.35 0.20 -5.39
CA ILE A 27 -14.30 0.96 -6.65
C ILE A 27 -15.45 0.62 -7.61
N THR A 28 -16.35 -0.28 -7.23
CA THR A 28 -17.40 -0.77 -8.12
C THR A 28 -18.35 0.34 -8.61
N ASN A 29 -18.62 1.34 -7.77
CA ASN A 29 -19.56 2.42 -8.08
C ASN A 29 -18.92 3.80 -8.07
N LEU A 30 -17.63 3.91 -8.40
CA LEU A 30 -16.93 5.21 -8.39
C LEU A 30 -17.54 6.22 -9.36
N GLU A 31 -18.05 5.77 -10.50
CA GLU A 31 -18.66 6.64 -11.50
C GLU A 31 -19.96 7.29 -11.04
N ASP A 32 -20.61 6.71 -10.03
CA ASP A 32 -21.86 7.24 -9.46
C ASP A 32 -21.63 8.26 -8.35
N TYR A 33 -20.36 8.57 -8.05
CA TYR A 33 -20.01 9.50 -6.99
C TYR A 33 -20.05 10.94 -7.51
N ASP A 34 -20.87 11.78 -6.87
CA ASP A 34 -21.14 13.14 -7.36
C ASP A 34 -20.02 14.15 -7.11
N LEU A 35 -19.11 13.84 -6.19
CA LEU A 35 -18.02 14.77 -5.85
C LEU A 35 -16.75 14.44 -6.63
N PRO A 36 -15.91 15.46 -6.92
CA PRO A 36 -14.60 15.19 -7.50
C PRO A 36 -13.78 14.28 -6.60
N LEU A 37 -13.15 13.27 -7.20
CA LEU A 37 -12.35 12.30 -6.48
C LEU A 37 -10.87 12.44 -6.82
N ARG A 38 -10.04 12.27 -5.80
CA ARG A 38 -8.60 12.07 -5.95
C ARG A 38 -8.24 10.75 -5.31
N THR A 39 -7.35 10.01 -5.94
CA THR A 39 -6.90 8.74 -5.40
C THR A 39 -5.50 8.85 -4.82
N ALA A 40 -5.29 8.17 -3.71
CA ALA A 40 -3.98 8.12 -3.07
C ALA A 40 -3.58 6.66 -2.91
N TYR A 41 -2.35 6.35 -3.29
CA TYR A 41 -1.79 5.01 -3.24
C TYR A 41 -0.60 4.97 -2.29
N PRO A 42 -0.46 3.88 -1.50
CA PRO A 42 0.65 3.76 -0.57
C PRO A 42 1.94 3.36 -1.28
N ILE A 43 3.02 4.03 -0.92
CA ILE A 43 4.39 3.62 -1.26
C ILE A 43 5.22 3.42 0.01
N PHE A 44 4.57 3.39 1.17
CA PHE A 44 5.26 3.17 2.44
C PHE A 44 5.36 1.68 2.77
N GLY A 45 6.29 1.35 3.65
CA GLY A 45 6.44 0.00 4.15
C GLY A 45 6.39 -0.04 5.67
N TRP A 46 5.91 -1.15 6.22
CA TRP A 46 5.92 -1.41 7.64
C TRP A 46 6.74 -2.64 7.95
N ARG A 47 7.56 -2.56 8.99
CA ARG A 47 8.27 -3.72 9.54
C ARG A 47 7.44 -4.29 10.68
N ALA A 48 6.85 -5.45 10.46
CA ALA A 48 6.02 -6.12 11.45
C ALA A 48 6.86 -7.13 12.23
N LEU A 49 6.80 -7.05 13.55
CA LEU A 49 7.51 -7.96 14.46
C LEU A 49 6.57 -9.07 14.91
N PHE A 50 6.99 -10.32 14.69
CA PHE A 50 6.26 -11.51 15.12
C PHE A 50 7.13 -12.32 16.08
N ARG A 51 6.52 -12.74 17.18
CA ARG A 51 7.16 -13.61 18.18
C ARG A 51 6.40 -14.91 18.25
N LYS A 52 7.07 -16.02 17.91
CA LYS A 52 6.43 -17.34 17.82
C LYS A 52 5.17 -17.30 16.96
N ASN A 53 5.26 -16.63 15.80
CA ASN A 53 4.18 -16.43 14.83
C ASN A 53 3.01 -15.58 15.34
N LYS A 54 3.19 -14.88 16.47
CA LYS A 54 2.19 -13.94 16.99
C LYS A 54 2.68 -12.50 16.78
N PHE A 55 1.77 -11.65 16.34
CA PHE A 55 2.08 -10.24 16.10
C PHE A 55 2.39 -9.53 17.42
N VAL A 56 3.53 -8.82 17.44
CA VAL A 56 3.95 -7.99 18.57
C VAL A 56 3.66 -6.52 18.31
N GLY A 57 4.02 -6.02 17.13
CA GLY A 57 3.81 -4.62 16.78
C GLY A 57 4.49 -4.25 15.47
N VAL A 58 4.30 -3.00 15.06
CA VAL A 58 4.99 -2.40 13.92
C VAL A 58 6.18 -1.61 14.46
N ILE A 59 7.36 -1.85 13.92
CA ILE A 59 8.59 -1.17 14.33
C ILE A 59 8.68 0.16 13.58
N HIS A 60 8.59 1.27 14.30
CA HIS A 60 8.67 2.61 13.74
C HIS A 60 10.10 3.15 13.75
N TYR A 61 10.91 2.73 14.72
CA TYR A 61 12.30 3.13 14.83
C TYR A 61 13.12 2.02 15.50
N GLU A 62 14.41 2.03 15.24
CA GLU A 62 15.32 1.02 15.80
C GLU A 62 15.32 1.09 17.33
N GLY A 63 15.18 -0.07 17.97
CA GLY A 63 15.16 -0.18 19.44
C GLY A 63 13.81 0.02 20.08
N GLU A 64 12.74 0.28 19.32
CA GLU A 64 11.39 0.43 19.85
C GLU A 64 10.91 -0.82 20.59
N TYR A 65 11.21 -1.99 20.04
CA TYR A 65 10.88 -3.27 20.65
C TYR A 65 12.17 -4.06 20.88
N PRO A 66 12.32 -4.71 22.04
CA PRO A 66 13.42 -5.65 22.24
C PRO A 66 13.22 -6.84 21.30
N VAL A 67 14.26 -7.18 20.53
CA VAL A 67 14.23 -8.31 19.60
C VAL A 67 14.81 -9.55 20.28
N MET A 68 14.03 -10.63 20.29
CA MET A 68 14.43 -11.91 20.87
C MET A 68 14.92 -12.85 19.76
N PRO A 69 15.71 -13.89 20.09
CA PRO A 69 16.22 -14.82 19.06
C PRO A 69 15.14 -15.54 18.26
N THR A 70 13.93 -15.68 18.82
CA THR A 70 12.80 -16.35 18.15
C THR A 70 11.93 -15.39 17.35
N ASP A 71 12.27 -14.11 17.32
CA ASP A 71 11.47 -13.09 16.64
C ASP A 71 11.72 -13.10 15.14
N THR A 72 10.67 -12.81 14.38
CA THR A 72 10.71 -12.62 12.93
C THR A 72 10.26 -11.22 12.60
N ILE A 73 11.04 -10.52 11.79
CA ILE A 73 10.68 -9.20 11.27
C ILE A 73 10.35 -9.36 9.80
N ILE A 74 9.14 -8.97 9.42
CA ILE A 74 8.68 -9.05 8.03
C ILE A 74 8.40 -7.62 7.55
N GLU A 75 9.08 -7.20 6.48
CA GLU A 75 8.79 -5.93 5.85
C GLU A 75 7.58 -6.09 4.94
N ARG A 76 6.57 -5.23 5.16
CA ARG A 76 5.35 -5.19 4.38
C ARG A 76 5.34 -3.89 3.56
N ARG A 77 5.53 -4.02 2.27
CA ARG A 77 5.54 -2.89 1.32
C ARG A 77 4.81 -3.33 0.05
N PRO A 78 3.94 -2.47 -0.52
CA PRO A 78 3.31 -2.83 -1.78
C PRO A 78 4.35 -2.92 -2.88
N ALA A 79 4.25 -3.96 -3.70
CA ALA A 79 5.07 -4.08 -4.89
C ALA A 79 4.63 -3.07 -5.94
N ALA A 80 5.54 -2.64 -6.81
CA ALA A 80 5.24 -1.69 -7.87
C ALA A 80 4.09 -2.18 -8.75
N GLU A 81 4.09 -3.45 -9.12
CA GLU A 81 3.03 -4.01 -9.96
C GLU A 81 1.67 -4.03 -9.27
N ASP A 82 1.62 -4.16 -7.95
CA ASP A 82 0.35 -4.12 -7.21
C ASP A 82 -0.23 -2.71 -7.17
N VAL A 83 0.63 -1.69 -6.99
CA VAL A 83 0.20 -0.28 -7.06
C VAL A 83 -0.28 0.06 -8.47
N LEU A 84 0.47 -0.35 -9.50
CA LEU A 84 0.10 -0.11 -10.89
C LEU A 84 -1.20 -0.81 -11.27
N ALA A 85 -1.39 -2.05 -10.84
CA ALA A 85 -2.62 -2.80 -11.09
C ALA A 85 -3.82 -2.12 -10.45
N THR A 86 -3.67 -1.65 -9.22
CA THR A 86 -4.72 -0.92 -8.51
C THR A 86 -5.02 0.41 -9.20
N TYR A 87 -3.99 1.14 -9.58
CA TYR A 87 -4.12 2.40 -10.33
C TYR A 87 -4.93 2.19 -11.62
N ARG A 88 -4.58 1.18 -12.41
CA ARG A 88 -5.29 0.88 -13.67
C ARG A 88 -6.74 0.49 -13.44
N ALA A 89 -7.00 -0.30 -12.39
CA ALA A 89 -8.36 -0.70 -12.05
C ALA A 89 -9.22 0.50 -11.63
N VAL A 90 -8.65 1.43 -10.86
CA VAL A 90 -9.34 2.65 -10.42
C VAL A 90 -9.61 3.57 -11.62
N GLU A 91 -8.62 3.76 -12.51
CA GLU A 91 -8.79 4.58 -13.71
C GLU A 91 -9.90 4.02 -14.61
N LYS A 92 -9.94 2.70 -14.78
CA LYS A 92 -10.98 2.05 -15.55
C LYS A 92 -12.36 2.21 -14.90
N ALA A 93 -12.45 2.05 -13.57
CA ALA A 93 -13.71 2.16 -12.85
C ALA A 93 -14.24 3.60 -12.79
N SER A 94 -13.34 4.58 -12.75
CA SER A 94 -13.69 6.00 -12.70
C SER A 94 -13.93 6.60 -14.09
N LYS A 95 -13.65 5.85 -15.15
CA LYS A 95 -13.79 6.28 -16.56
C LYS A 95 -13.05 7.59 -16.85
N GLY A 96 -11.89 7.78 -16.23
CA GLY A 96 -11.06 8.96 -16.45
C GLY A 96 -11.51 10.21 -15.68
N ILE A 97 -12.48 10.10 -14.78
CA ILE A 97 -12.91 11.23 -13.93
C ILE A 97 -11.83 11.58 -12.91
N ASN A 98 -11.04 10.61 -12.51
CA ASN A 98 -9.97 10.80 -11.55
C ASN A 98 -8.74 11.43 -12.23
N ASN A 99 -8.57 12.73 -12.05
CA ASN A 99 -7.51 13.50 -12.70
C ASN A 99 -6.26 13.71 -11.84
N SER A 100 -6.27 13.24 -10.59
CA SER A 100 -5.15 13.45 -9.67
C SER A 100 -4.79 12.16 -8.97
N VAL A 101 -3.49 11.89 -8.91
CA VAL A 101 -2.93 10.76 -8.18
C VAL A 101 -2.00 11.30 -7.10
N ILE A 102 -2.15 10.77 -5.90
CA ILE A 102 -1.29 11.10 -4.76
C ILE A 102 -0.56 9.83 -4.32
N LEU A 103 0.75 9.91 -4.23
CA LEU A 103 1.56 8.84 -3.64
C LEU A 103 2.00 9.27 -2.25
N PHE A 104 1.89 8.39 -1.28
CA PHE A 104 2.31 8.68 0.10
C PHE A 104 3.00 7.46 0.72
N ASP A 105 3.96 7.58 1.62
CA ASP A 105 4.34 8.86 2.17
C ASP A 105 5.66 9.32 1.52
N LEU A 106 5.92 10.61 1.59
CA LEU A 106 7.04 11.27 0.92
C LEU A 106 8.29 11.27 1.81
N GLN A 107 8.79 10.08 2.11
CA GLN A 107 10.07 9.89 2.80
C GLN A 107 11.07 9.27 1.85
N SER A 108 12.35 9.63 2.01
CA SER A 108 13.39 9.16 1.11
C SER A 108 13.50 7.64 1.07
N GLU A 109 13.31 6.98 2.21
CA GLU A 109 13.32 5.53 2.29
C GLU A 109 12.21 4.89 1.44
N ASN A 110 11.06 5.55 1.34
CA ASN A 110 9.94 5.03 0.55
C ASN A 110 10.11 5.33 -0.93
N ILE A 111 10.56 6.54 -1.27
CA ILE A 111 10.71 6.98 -2.65
C ILE A 111 11.74 6.13 -3.39
N THR A 112 12.84 5.80 -2.73
CA THR A 112 13.94 5.05 -3.35
C THR A 112 13.67 3.57 -3.53
N GLN A 113 12.56 3.04 -2.98
CA GLN A 113 12.18 1.63 -3.14
C GLN A 113 11.60 1.30 -4.51
N TYR A 114 11.23 2.32 -5.28
CA TYR A 114 10.60 2.13 -6.59
C TYR A 114 11.45 2.75 -7.69
N GLU A 115 11.44 2.13 -8.86
CA GLU A 115 12.18 2.61 -10.02
C GLU A 115 11.52 3.86 -10.63
N ALA A 116 12.32 4.67 -11.32
CA ALA A 116 11.81 5.87 -12.00
C ALA A 116 10.66 5.57 -12.96
N ASP A 117 10.73 4.44 -13.65
CA ASP A 117 9.70 3.98 -14.57
C ASP A 117 8.33 3.81 -13.90
N PHE A 118 8.32 3.33 -12.65
CA PHE A 118 7.09 3.23 -11.85
C PHE A 118 6.42 4.60 -11.70
N TYR A 119 7.20 5.62 -11.31
CA TYR A 119 6.66 6.96 -11.11
C TYR A 119 6.13 7.56 -12.41
N GLU A 120 6.82 7.34 -13.52
CA GLU A 120 6.36 7.79 -14.82
C GLU A 120 5.02 7.17 -15.20
N LYS A 121 4.86 5.88 -14.98
CA LYS A 121 3.61 5.18 -15.31
C LYS A 121 2.41 5.63 -14.48
N VAL A 122 2.65 6.03 -13.23
CA VAL A 122 1.57 6.45 -12.32
C VAL A 122 1.28 7.95 -12.47
N LEU A 123 2.31 8.79 -12.58
CA LEU A 123 2.16 10.24 -12.55
C LEU A 123 2.01 10.89 -13.93
N HIS A 124 2.51 10.25 -14.97
CA HIS A 124 2.37 10.71 -16.36
C HIS A 124 1.36 9.82 -17.09
N ARG A 125 0.25 10.39 -17.44
CA ARG A 125 -0.85 9.69 -18.10
C ARG A 125 -0.81 9.88 -19.62
#